data_1cb32c1ab5182d08987245fda21ed141
#
_entry.id   1cb32c1ab5182d08987245fda21ed141
#
_cell.length_a   1.000
_cell.length_b   1.000
_cell.length_c   1.000
_cell.angle_alpha   90.00
_cell.angle_beta   90.00
_cell.angle_gamma   90.00
#
_symmetry.space_group_name_H-M   'P 1'
#
loop_
_entity.id
_entity.type
_entity.pdbx_description
1 polymer ?
#
loop_
_entity_poly.entity_id
_entity_poly.type
_entity_poly.pdbx_seq_one_letter_code
_entity_poly.pdbx_strand_id
1 'polypeptide(L)'
;MNITILGAGNSGLGMAAHICYLGHSVRLWNRSPQRLEPIIEKSALICSGMINGNFFPTLVTCDLSEAINGTELIIITTPATAHESLAEDLMKLNLPLAPILLSPGRTLGAYSFEQVFKRKNKKIIVAEAQTVIHTCRDLGDGYVHIFSIKPSVEISGMNKNSTDKVYETIPNELKEHYSVAENWIKTSLGNIGFVLHCTPMLLNTGWIESKVHRFNFYRDGITPRVASLIESIDAERCSIAKKLDTDIFTIHQWLNKMYGTPISDLHSMLQQTAAYQCIDAPWDMSHRYIYEDVPCGLVPTEALAKYFNIETPTISLIIDLACCLLDYDFRLNGRIIPKDIEAL
;
A
#
# COMPACT_ATOMS: atom_id res chain seq x y z
N MET A 1 24.15 2.32 4.44
CA MET A 1 23.12 2.68 5.44
C MET A 1 22.56 1.42 6.09
N ASN A 2 22.07 1.55 7.32
CA ASN A 2 21.32 0.50 8.01
C ASN A 2 19.83 0.76 7.84
N ILE A 3 19.13 -0.10 7.13
CA ILE A 3 17.71 0.08 6.80
C ILE A 3 16.90 -1.10 7.35
N THR A 4 15.85 -0.77 8.09
CA THR A 4 14.93 -1.79 8.62
C THR A 4 13.69 -1.90 7.76
N ILE A 5 13.35 -3.11 7.35
CA ILE A 5 12.10 -3.45 6.66
C ILE A 5 11.18 -4.13 7.65
N LEU A 6 10.03 -3.52 7.94
CA LEU A 6 9.00 -4.12 8.79
C LEU A 6 7.90 -4.73 7.93
N GLY A 7 7.94 -6.06 7.82
CA GLY A 7 7.03 -6.91 7.03
C GLY A 7 7.77 -7.74 6.00
N ALA A 8 7.63 -9.06 6.05
CA ALA A 8 8.21 -10.03 5.11
C ALA A 8 7.16 -10.65 4.18
N GLY A 9 6.26 -9.81 3.66
CA GLY A 9 5.36 -10.18 2.56
C GLY A 9 5.97 -9.88 1.19
N ASN A 10 5.18 -10.01 0.12
CA ASN A 10 5.62 -9.73 -1.25
C ASN A 10 6.47 -8.45 -1.35
N SER A 11 5.91 -7.33 -0.89
CA SER A 11 6.56 -6.01 -0.99
C SER A 11 7.82 -5.90 -0.12
N GLY A 12 7.78 -6.48 1.08
CA GLY A 12 8.92 -6.43 2.01
C GLY A 12 10.09 -7.25 1.53
N LEU A 13 9.86 -8.45 1.00
CA LEU A 13 10.92 -9.28 0.43
C LEU A 13 11.52 -8.63 -0.82
N GLY A 14 10.68 -8.08 -1.72
CA GLY A 14 11.16 -7.34 -2.89
C GLY A 14 11.99 -6.12 -2.51
N MET A 15 11.57 -5.35 -1.50
CA MET A 15 12.29 -4.20 -0.98
C MET A 15 13.62 -4.62 -0.33
N ALA A 16 13.60 -5.67 0.50
CA ALA A 16 14.81 -6.17 1.15
C ALA A 16 15.85 -6.65 0.13
N ALA A 17 15.44 -7.40 -0.89
CA ALA A 17 16.32 -7.83 -1.96
C ALA A 17 16.91 -6.64 -2.72
N HIS A 18 16.10 -5.63 -3.07
CA HIS A 18 16.56 -4.45 -3.79
C HIS A 18 17.57 -3.63 -2.97
N ILE A 19 17.29 -3.39 -1.70
CA ILE A 19 18.19 -2.61 -0.83
C ILE A 19 19.50 -3.37 -0.60
N CYS A 20 19.48 -4.70 -0.44
CA CYS A 20 20.69 -5.52 -0.39
C CYS A 20 21.47 -5.46 -1.71
N TYR A 21 20.78 -5.50 -2.86
CA TYR A 21 21.40 -5.37 -4.18
C TYR A 21 22.17 -4.04 -4.33
N LEU A 22 21.63 -2.97 -3.76
CA LEU A 22 22.27 -1.64 -3.74
C LEU A 22 23.42 -1.54 -2.72
N GLY A 23 23.75 -2.61 -2.00
CA GLY A 23 24.87 -2.65 -1.07
C GLY A 23 24.62 -2.07 0.31
N HIS A 24 23.35 -1.91 0.70
CA HIS A 24 23.00 -1.45 2.04
C HIS A 24 22.76 -2.61 3.02
N SER A 25 22.94 -2.33 4.31
CA SER A 25 22.65 -3.26 5.39
C SER A 25 21.15 -3.32 5.66
N VAL A 26 20.56 -4.50 5.53
CA VAL A 26 19.13 -4.73 5.70
C VAL A 26 18.83 -5.50 6.97
N ARG A 27 17.91 -4.98 7.76
CA ARG A 27 17.31 -5.66 8.90
C ARG A 27 15.85 -5.98 8.55
N LEU A 28 15.54 -7.26 8.39
CA LEU A 28 14.21 -7.73 8.01
C LEU A 28 13.48 -8.25 9.23
N TRP A 29 12.34 -7.62 9.52
CA TRP A 29 11.47 -8.04 10.61
C TRP A 29 10.12 -8.52 10.10
N ASN A 30 9.59 -9.55 10.76
CA ASN A 30 8.19 -9.93 10.61
C ASN A 30 7.64 -10.47 11.93
N ARG A 31 6.37 -10.20 12.21
CA ARG A 31 5.72 -10.66 13.44
C ARG A 31 5.61 -12.19 13.51
N SER A 32 5.37 -12.85 12.37
CA SER A 32 5.21 -14.30 12.29
C SER A 32 6.54 -14.96 11.88
N PRO A 33 7.13 -15.83 12.71
CA PRO A 33 8.42 -16.48 12.43
C PRO A 33 8.39 -17.32 11.17
N GLN A 34 7.27 -17.99 10.86
CA GLN A 34 7.12 -18.87 9.70
C GLN A 34 7.48 -18.19 8.37
N ARG A 35 7.33 -16.87 8.30
CA ARG A 35 7.73 -16.10 7.11
C ARG A 35 9.22 -15.86 7.00
N LEU A 36 9.92 -15.94 8.11
CA LEU A 36 11.38 -15.69 8.19
C LEU A 36 12.21 -16.97 8.18
N GLU A 37 11.65 -18.08 8.67
CA GLU A 37 12.32 -19.38 8.77
C GLU A 37 13.06 -19.78 7.48
N PRO A 38 12.43 -19.72 6.27
CA PRO A 38 13.12 -20.12 5.05
C PRO A 38 14.33 -19.24 4.73
N ILE A 39 14.31 -17.97 5.09
CA ILE A 39 15.41 -17.02 4.87
C ILE A 39 16.53 -17.29 5.87
N ILE A 40 16.16 -17.59 7.11
CA ILE A 40 17.12 -17.92 8.18
C ILE A 40 17.83 -19.23 7.86
N GLU A 41 17.09 -20.28 7.50
CA GLU A 41 17.62 -21.60 7.16
C GLU A 41 18.59 -21.55 5.97
N LYS A 42 18.24 -20.81 4.93
CA LYS A 42 19.10 -20.61 3.75
C LYS A 42 20.19 -19.56 3.97
N SER A 43 20.09 -18.79 5.04
CA SER A 43 20.89 -17.59 5.27
C SER A 43 20.85 -16.61 4.09
N ALA A 44 19.81 -16.67 3.26
CA ALA A 44 19.69 -15.90 2.03
C ALA A 44 18.23 -15.64 1.65
N LEU A 45 17.99 -14.45 1.09
CA LEU A 45 16.79 -14.10 0.33
C LEU A 45 17.11 -14.21 -1.16
N ILE A 46 16.42 -15.11 -1.86
CA ILE A 46 16.66 -15.36 -3.28
C ILE A 46 15.71 -14.50 -4.11
N CYS A 47 16.25 -13.74 -5.04
CA CYS A 47 15.47 -12.85 -5.90
C CYS A 47 15.70 -13.17 -7.37
N SER A 48 14.62 -13.04 -8.16
CA SER A 48 14.65 -13.19 -9.62
C SER A 48 13.83 -12.08 -10.30
N GLY A 49 13.97 -11.94 -11.61
CA GLY A 49 13.27 -10.96 -12.43
C GLY A 49 14.11 -9.72 -12.71
N MET A 50 13.61 -8.53 -12.37
CA MET A 50 14.35 -7.28 -12.57
C MET A 50 15.67 -7.23 -11.80
N ILE A 51 15.73 -7.93 -10.68
CA ILE A 51 16.94 -8.11 -9.86
C ILE A 51 17.13 -9.60 -9.68
N ASN A 52 18.36 -10.10 -9.88
CA ASN A 52 18.68 -11.51 -9.79
C ASN A 52 19.84 -11.72 -8.84
N GLY A 53 19.70 -12.67 -7.92
CA GLY A 53 20.78 -13.06 -7.02
C GLY A 53 20.33 -13.61 -5.68
N ASN A 54 21.32 -13.94 -4.86
CA ASN A 54 21.14 -14.29 -3.45
C ASN A 54 21.56 -13.10 -2.61
N PHE A 55 20.68 -12.62 -1.76
CA PHE A 55 20.88 -11.44 -0.92
C PHE A 55 20.88 -11.85 0.55
N PHE A 56 21.70 -11.18 1.35
CA PHE A 56 21.99 -11.57 2.72
C PHE A 56 21.61 -10.41 3.65
N PRO A 57 20.35 -10.35 4.14
CA PRO A 57 19.99 -9.39 5.17
C PRO A 57 20.92 -9.54 6.37
N THR A 58 21.38 -8.42 6.92
CA THR A 58 22.30 -8.40 8.07
C THR A 58 21.65 -8.96 9.33
N LEU A 59 20.32 -8.82 9.42
CA LEU A 59 19.52 -9.35 10.52
C LEU A 59 18.16 -9.81 9.97
N VAL A 60 17.70 -10.97 10.42
CA VAL A 60 16.35 -11.49 10.17
C VAL A 60 15.77 -11.89 11.51
N THR A 61 14.75 -11.18 12.00
CA THR A 61 14.27 -11.34 13.38
C THR A 61 12.77 -11.10 13.54
N CYS A 62 12.18 -11.69 14.57
CA CYS A 62 10.84 -11.36 15.07
C CYS A 62 10.86 -10.34 16.22
N ASP A 63 12.03 -9.99 16.74
CA ASP A 63 12.18 -8.98 17.79
C ASP A 63 12.21 -7.59 17.17
N LEU A 64 11.15 -6.80 17.44
CA LEU A 64 11.01 -5.46 16.91
C LEU A 64 12.06 -4.50 17.48
N SER A 65 12.44 -4.66 18.74
CA SER A 65 13.46 -3.82 19.39
C SER A 65 14.83 -4.05 18.76
N GLU A 66 15.18 -5.33 18.53
CA GLU A 66 16.42 -5.69 17.85
C GLU A 66 16.42 -5.16 16.40
N ALA A 67 15.31 -5.29 15.68
CA ALA A 67 15.19 -4.86 14.30
C ALA A 67 15.47 -3.35 14.10
N ILE A 68 14.93 -2.49 14.99
CA ILE A 68 15.05 -1.02 14.83
C ILE A 68 16.30 -0.42 15.49
N ASN A 69 17.02 -1.16 16.29
CA ASN A 69 18.18 -0.63 17.01
C ASN A 69 19.32 -0.27 16.05
N GLY A 70 19.70 1.01 16.03
CA GLY A 70 20.77 1.52 15.15
C GLY A 70 20.39 1.62 13.67
N THR A 71 19.08 1.59 13.35
CA THR A 71 18.61 1.85 11.99
C THR A 71 18.62 3.34 11.65
N GLU A 72 18.80 3.67 10.38
CA GLU A 72 18.78 5.03 9.85
C GLU A 72 17.49 5.34 9.10
N LEU A 73 16.80 4.32 8.58
CA LEU A 73 15.50 4.41 7.89
C LEU A 73 14.67 3.17 8.22
N ILE A 74 13.40 3.38 8.55
CA ILE A 74 12.42 2.29 8.72
C ILE A 74 11.45 2.33 7.54
N ILE A 75 11.34 1.23 6.78
CA ILE A 75 10.36 1.07 5.72
C ILE A 75 9.31 0.04 6.17
N ILE A 76 8.05 0.46 6.25
CA ILE A 76 6.95 -0.40 6.68
C ILE A 76 6.22 -0.91 5.44
N THR A 77 6.19 -2.24 5.28
CA THR A 77 5.56 -2.94 4.15
C THR A 77 4.46 -3.90 4.59
N THR A 78 4.09 -3.84 5.87
CA THR A 78 2.95 -4.59 6.41
C THR A 78 1.64 -4.11 5.77
N PRO A 79 0.58 -4.92 5.78
CA PRO A 79 -0.75 -4.45 5.42
C PRO A 79 -1.16 -3.22 6.24
N ALA A 80 -1.89 -2.31 5.61
CA ALA A 80 -2.28 -1.04 6.23
C ALA A 80 -3.16 -1.19 7.49
N THR A 81 -3.87 -2.30 7.60
CA THR A 81 -4.63 -2.68 8.80
C THR A 81 -3.75 -2.97 10.02
N ALA A 82 -2.47 -3.26 9.81
CA ALA A 82 -1.51 -3.47 10.89
C ALA A 82 -0.77 -2.18 11.32
N HIS A 83 -0.97 -1.06 10.62
CA HIS A 83 -0.19 0.16 10.87
C HIS A 83 -0.41 0.71 12.30
N GLU A 84 -1.65 0.76 12.77
CA GLU A 84 -1.94 1.31 14.11
C GLU A 84 -1.33 0.44 15.23
N SER A 85 -1.52 -0.88 15.17
CA SER A 85 -0.92 -1.81 16.14
C SER A 85 0.62 -1.79 16.10
N LEU A 86 1.20 -1.67 14.92
CA LEU A 86 2.67 -1.57 14.78
C LEU A 86 3.19 -0.24 15.33
N ALA A 87 2.45 0.86 15.11
CA ALA A 87 2.79 2.16 15.71
C ALA A 87 2.76 2.11 17.23
N GLU A 88 1.75 1.42 17.83
CA GLU A 88 1.66 1.19 19.27
C GLU A 88 2.85 0.38 19.80
N ASP A 89 3.23 -0.68 19.09
CA ASP A 89 4.36 -1.51 19.48
C ASP A 89 5.70 -0.73 19.38
N LEU A 90 5.94 0.02 18.31
CA LEU A 90 7.09 0.90 18.18
C LEU A 90 7.13 1.97 19.29
N MET A 91 5.97 2.54 19.63
CA MET A 91 5.86 3.56 20.69
C MET A 91 6.26 3.00 22.07
N LYS A 92 5.96 1.71 22.36
CA LYS A 92 6.28 1.04 23.63
C LYS A 92 7.78 0.80 23.81
N LEU A 93 8.55 0.69 22.72
CA LEU A 93 9.99 0.33 22.80
C LEU A 93 10.87 1.39 23.46
N ASN A 94 10.40 2.63 23.57
CA ASN A 94 11.14 3.73 24.21
C ASN A 94 12.53 4.02 23.59
N LEU A 95 12.71 3.62 22.32
CA LEU A 95 13.92 3.87 21.53
C LEU A 95 13.73 5.10 20.63
N PRO A 96 14.79 5.82 20.29
CA PRO A 96 14.73 6.84 19.26
C PRO A 96 14.39 6.16 17.91
N LEU A 97 13.35 6.64 17.24
CA LEU A 97 12.97 6.12 15.94
C LEU A 97 13.61 6.93 14.81
N ALA A 98 14.19 6.21 13.87
CA ALA A 98 14.59 6.76 12.58
C ALA A 98 13.35 7.23 11.79
N PRO A 99 13.52 8.07 10.75
CA PRO A 99 12.43 8.40 9.84
C PRO A 99 11.74 7.14 9.28
N ILE A 100 10.41 7.21 9.13
CA ILE A 100 9.57 6.08 8.75
C ILE A 100 8.93 6.35 7.39
N LEU A 101 9.05 5.40 6.46
CA LEU A 101 8.32 5.37 5.19
C LEU A 101 7.29 4.24 5.21
N LEU A 102 6.00 4.58 5.16
CA LEU A 102 4.93 3.60 4.92
C LEU A 102 4.86 3.27 3.43
N SER A 103 5.08 2.04 3.05
CA SER A 103 5.14 1.61 1.64
C SER A 103 4.22 0.41 1.36
N PRO A 104 2.93 0.67 1.01
CA PRO A 104 2.25 1.96 0.90
C PRO A 104 1.57 2.42 2.20
N GLY A 105 1.22 3.73 2.27
CA GLY A 105 0.41 4.26 3.37
C GLY A 105 -1.07 3.95 3.28
N ARG A 106 -1.62 3.80 2.08
CA ARG A 106 -3.06 3.87 1.79
C ARG A 106 -3.63 5.24 2.14
N THR A 107 -4.95 5.40 2.14
CA THR A 107 -5.59 6.68 2.45
C THR A 107 -5.33 7.08 3.90
N LEU A 108 -4.69 8.23 4.12
CA LEU A 108 -4.34 8.79 5.44
C LEU A 108 -3.47 7.87 6.34
N GLY A 109 -2.57 7.11 5.74
CA GLY A 109 -1.70 6.20 6.49
C GLY A 109 -0.72 6.91 7.41
N ALA A 110 0.01 7.91 6.89
CA ALA A 110 0.93 8.71 7.68
C ALA A 110 0.21 9.45 8.82
N TYR A 111 -0.97 10.00 8.54
CA TYR A 111 -1.80 10.62 9.56
C TYR A 111 -2.15 9.64 10.68
N SER A 112 -2.76 8.50 10.33
CA SER A 112 -3.19 7.49 11.31
C SER A 112 -2.01 7.03 12.18
N PHE A 113 -0.85 6.83 11.58
CA PHE A 113 0.37 6.44 12.27
C PHE A 113 0.86 7.52 13.24
N GLU A 114 0.88 8.80 12.83
CA GLU A 114 1.22 9.93 13.70
C GLU A 114 0.28 10.07 14.89
N GLN A 115 -1.03 9.83 14.73
CA GLN A 115 -2.02 9.99 15.80
C GLN A 115 -1.74 9.06 16.97
N VAL A 116 -1.22 7.86 16.75
CA VAL A 116 -0.83 6.94 17.82
C VAL A 116 0.22 7.59 18.73
N PHE A 117 1.22 8.25 18.15
CA PHE A 117 2.27 8.93 18.92
C PHE A 117 1.78 10.23 19.55
N LYS A 118 0.96 11.02 18.84
CA LYS A 118 0.38 12.26 19.35
C LYS A 118 -0.49 12.03 20.60
N ARG A 119 -1.23 10.91 20.69
CA ARG A 119 -2.01 10.52 21.89
C ARG A 119 -1.13 10.39 23.15
N LYS A 120 0.18 10.22 22.99
CA LYS A 120 1.18 10.11 24.07
C LYS A 120 2.17 11.29 24.10
N ASN A 121 1.84 12.40 23.43
CA ASN A 121 2.71 13.58 23.31
C ASN A 121 4.11 13.26 22.75
N LYS A 122 4.24 12.21 21.94
CA LYS A 122 5.47 11.86 21.24
C LYS A 122 5.41 12.36 19.79
N LYS A 123 6.56 12.78 19.26
CA LYS A 123 6.72 13.16 17.85
C LYS A 123 7.47 12.09 17.10
N ILE A 124 7.07 11.86 15.85
CA ILE A 124 7.79 11.01 14.91
C ILE A 124 7.91 11.70 13.56
N ILE A 125 8.85 11.24 12.76
CA ILE A 125 9.01 11.63 11.35
C ILE A 125 8.48 10.47 10.51
N VAL A 126 7.33 10.67 9.87
CA VAL A 126 6.70 9.65 9.04
C VAL A 126 6.17 10.26 7.75
N ALA A 127 6.36 9.53 6.65
CA ALA A 127 5.74 9.79 5.35
C ALA A 127 5.13 8.51 4.80
N GLU A 128 4.19 8.67 3.88
CA GLU A 128 3.59 7.56 3.14
C GLU A 128 3.95 7.62 1.66
N ALA A 129 4.15 6.47 1.07
CA ALA A 129 4.21 6.31 -0.37
C ALA A 129 2.81 6.02 -0.93
N GLN A 130 2.48 6.64 -2.05
CA GLN A 130 1.24 6.43 -2.80
C GLN A 130 1.00 4.95 -3.11
N THR A 131 2.05 4.23 -3.47
CA THR A 131 2.05 2.79 -3.74
C THR A 131 3.42 2.20 -3.43
N VAL A 132 3.57 0.88 -3.57
CA VAL A 132 4.90 0.23 -3.52
C VAL A 132 5.64 0.43 -4.85
N ILE A 133 6.98 0.56 -4.80
CA ILE A 133 7.77 0.69 -6.03
C ILE A 133 7.85 -0.64 -6.80
N HIS A 134 7.78 -1.78 -6.13
CA HIS A 134 7.89 -3.10 -6.77
C HIS A 134 6.52 -3.69 -7.12
N THR A 135 6.44 -4.29 -8.31
CA THR A 135 5.45 -5.32 -8.61
C THR A 135 6.17 -6.66 -8.43
N CYS A 136 5.86 -7.37 -7.36
CA CYS A 136 6.58 -8.58 -6.99
C CYS A 136 5.68 -9.63 -6.36
N ARG A 137 6.16 -10.87 -6.34
CA ARG A 137 5.47 -12.02 -5.77
C ARG A 137 6.44 -12.83 -4.90
N ASP A 138 6.04 -13.12 -3.69
CA ASP A 138 6.63 -14.14 -2.84
C ASP A 138 6.28 -15.51 -3.41
N LEU A 139 7.29 -16.28 -3.77
CA LEU A 139 7.16 -17.62 -4.34
C LEU A 139 7.27 -18.72 -3.27
N GLY A 140 7.36 -18.34 -2.00
CA GLY A 140 7.64 -19.26 -0.89
C GLY A 140 9.14 -19.52 -0.70
N ASP A 141 9.47 -20.22 0.38
CA ASP A 141 10.83 -20.69 0.68
C ASP A 141 11.94 -19.63 0.59
N GLY A 142 11.63 -18.37 0.90
CA GLY A 142 12.60 -17.28 0.80
C GLY A 142 12.91 -16.83 -0.63
N TYR A 143 12.04 -17.15 -1.61
CA TYR A 143 12.14 -16.71 -2.99
C TYR A 143 11.15 -15.57 -3.28
N VAL A 144 11.63 -14.50 -3.90
CA VAL A 144 10.80 -13.41 -4.40
C VAL A 144 11.08 -13.15 -5.88
N HIS A 145 10.01 -12.90 -6.65
CA HIS A 145 10.15 -12.51 -8.05
C HIS A 145 9.70 -11.05 -8.22
N ILE A 146 10.57 -10.19 -8.80
CA ILE A 146 10.28 -8.79 -9.10
C ILE A 146 9.98 -8.67 -10.59
N PHE A 147 8.70 -8.46 -10.92
CA PHE A 147 8.25 -8.29 -12.32
C PHE A 147 8.60 -6.93 -12.90
N SER A 148 8.49 -5.87 -12.07
CA SER A 148 8.79 -4.50 -12.48
C SER A 148 9.11 -3.61 -11.28
N ILE A 149 9.86 -2.54 -11.54
CA ILE A 149 10.14 -1.46 -10.59
C ILE A 149 9.56 -0.17 -11.20
N LYS A 150 8.69 0.52 -10.46
CA LYS A 150 8.03 1.73 -10.94
C LYS A 150 9.03 2.88 -10.99
N PRO A 151 8.95 3.74 -12.02
CA PRO A 151 9.93 4.81 -12.22
C PRO A 151 9.78 6.00 -11.27
N SER A 152 8.59 6.20 -10.71
CA SER A 152 8.32 7.33 -9.81
C SER A 152 7.09 7.04 -8.97
N VAL A 153 7.27 6.99 -7.65
CA VAL A 153 6.20 6.85 -6.66
C VAL A 153 6.23 8.09 -5.77
N GLU A 154 5.12 8.77 -5.66
CA GLU A 154 5.03 9.97 -4.83
C GLU A 154 5.01 9.62 -3.35
N ILE A 155 5.74 10.41 -2.54
CA ILE A 155 5.74 10.30 -1.08
C ILE A 155 5.38 11.65 -0.44
N SER A 156 4.67 11.60 0.66
CA SER A 156 4.36 12.77 1.50
C SER A 156 4.17 12.37 2.96
N GLY A 157 4.65 13.20 3.87
CA GLY A 157 4.17 13.24 5.25
C GLY A 157 3.00 14.21 5.38
N MET A 158 2.45 14.35 6.60
CA MET A 158 1.37 15.30 6.87
C MET A 158 1.85 16.76 6.88
N ASN A 159 3.16 16.98 6.85
CA ASN A 159 3.78 18.30 6.75
C ASN A 159 5.10 18.22 5.99
N LYS A 160 5.55 19.39 5.51
CA LYS A 160 6.78 19.49 4.72
C LYS A 160 8.02 18.95 5.44
N ASN A 161 8.17 19.20 6.74
CA ASN A 161 9.32 18.73 7.49
C ASN A 161 9.41 17.18 7.52
N SER A 162 8.29 16.50 7.73
CA SER A 162 8.25 15.03 7.70
C SER A 162 8.54 14.50 6.30
N THR A 163 7.98 15.13 5.28
CA THR A 163 8.21 14.78 3.87
C THR A 163 9.70 14.89 3.52
N ASP A 164 10.28 16.06 3.75
CA ASP A 164 11.67 16.35 3.40
C ASP A 164 12.63 15.40 4.14
N LYS A 165 12.46 15.23 5.45
CA LYS A 165 13.34 14.36 6.26
C LYS A 165 13.27 12.89 5.83
N VAL A 166 12.07 12.35 5.54
CA VAL A 166 11.97 10.98 5.04
C VAL A 166 12.62 10.87 3.66
N TYR A 167 12.34 11.80 2.74
CA TYR A 167 12.91 11.79 1.40
C TYR A 167 14.45 11.91 1.43
N GLU A 168 15.00 12.80 2.25
CA GLU A 168 16.45 12.98 2.41
C GLU A 168 17.13 11.70 2.92
N THR A 169 16.46 10.94 3.78
CA THR A 169 16.99 9.70 4.37
C THR A 169 16.93 8.51 3.41
N ILE A 170 16.09 8.54 2.36
CA ILE A 170 16.08 7.48 1.34
C ILE A 170 17.45 7.41 0.66
N PRO A 171 18.06 6.21 0.48
CA PRO A 171 19.29 6.05 -0.29
C PRO A 171 19.20 6.70 -1.67
N ASN A 172 20.30 7.35 -2.12
CA ASN A 172 20.29 8.07 -3.39
C ASN A 172 19.93 7.17 -4.58
N GLU A 173 20.35 5.91 -4.53
CA GLU A 173 20.09 4.90 -5.55
C GLU A 173 18.59 4.52 -5.64
N LEU A 174 17.86 4.66 -4.52
CA LEU A 174 16.40 4.45 -4.48
C LEU A 174 15.61 5.72 -4.82
N LYS A 175 16.21 6.90 -4.70
CA LYS A 175 15.52 8.17 -4.97
C LYS A 175 15.03 8.31 -6.41
N GLU A 176 15.65 7.61 -7.37
CA GLU A 176 15.16 7.59 -8.75
C GLU A 176 13.74 7.00 -8.88
N HIS A 177 13.33 6.17 -7.90
CA HIS A 177 12.01 5.56 -7.85
C HIS A 177 10.99 6.35 -7.02
N TYR A 178 11.41 7.44 -6.37
CA TYR A 178 10.57 8.26 -5.53
C TYR A 178 10.58 9.72 -5.94
N SER A 179 9.45 10.38 -5.75
CA SER A 179 9.31 11.83 -5.89
C SER A 179 8.53 12.41 -4.73
N VAL A 180 8.85 13.65 -4.35
CA VAL A 180 8.09 14.36 -3.31
C VAL A 180 6.77 14.82 -3.91
N ALA A 181 5.67 14.43 -3.28
CA ALA A 181 4.33 14.93 -3.62
C ALA A 181 4.15 16.37 -3.12
N GLU A 182 3.31 17.12 -3.79
CA GLU A 182 2.93 18.47 -3.40
C GLU A 182 2.34 18.51 -1.98
N ASN A 183 1.51 17.52 -1.64
CA ASN A 183 0.89 17.37 -0.34
C ASN A 183 0.43 15.93 -0.10
N TRP A 184 -0.06 15.65 1.11
CA TRP A 184 -0.53 14.33 1.54
C TRP A 184 -1.78 13.85 0.76
N ILE A 185 -2.55 14.76 0.16
CA ILE A 185 -3.75 14.40 -0.62
C ILE A 185 -3.34 13.57 -1.84
N LYS A 186 -2.23 13.94 -2.48
CA LYS A 186 -1.68 13.21 -3.63
C LYS A 186 -1.31 11.77 -3.31
N THR A 187 -0.73 11.51 -2.14
CA THR A 187 -0.36 10.15 -1.74
C THR A 187 -1.56 9.35 -1.25
N SER A 188 -2.41 9.96 -0.43
CA SER A 188 -3.58 9.32 0.15
C SER A 188 -4.67 9.00 -0.87
N LEU A 189 -5.10 10.00 -1.64
CA LEU A 189 -6.12 9.82 -2.69
C LEU A 189 -5.53 9.34 -4.02
N GLY A 190 -4.25 9.49 -4.26
CA GLY A 190 -3.58 8.96 -5.45
C GLY A 190 -3.41 7.45 -5.48
N ASN A 191 -3.66 6.74 -4.37
CA ASN A 191 -3.65 5.28 -4.35
C ASN A 191 -4.90 4.73 -5.03
N ILE A 192 -4.73 4.00 -6.14
CA ILE A 192 -5.83 3.42 -6.91
C ILE A 192 -6.13 1.96 -6.55
N GLY A 193 -5.43 1.37 -5.58
CA GLY A 193 -5.62 -0.02 -5.21
C GLY A 193 -7.08 -0.31 -4.82
N PHE A 194 -7.65 0.48 -3.93
CA PHE A 194 -9.03 0.30 -3.48
C PHE A 194 -10.07 0.53 -4.60
N VAL A 195 -9.74 1.38 -5.58
CA VAL A 195 -10.61 1.63 -6.76
C VAL A 195 -10.70 0.38 -7.63
N LEU A 196 -9.54 -0.27 -7.88
CA LEU A 196 -9.43 -1.43 -8.76
C LEU A 196 -9.79 -2.77 -8.11
N HIS A 197 -9.71 -2.87 -6.79
CA HIS A 197 -9.81 -4.16 -6.12
C HIS A 197 -11.21 -4.46 -5.56
N CYS A 198 -11.81 -3.50 -4.84
CA CYS A 198 -13.01 -3.76 -4.06
C CYS A 198 -14.21 -4.13 -4.96
N THR A 199 -14.46 -3.35 -5.98
CA THR A 199 -15.62 -3.54 -6.88
C THR A 199 -15.62 -4.91 -7.57
N PRO A 200 -14.55 -5.33 -8.27
CA PRO A 200 -14.56 -6.65 -8.91
C PRO A 200 -14.57 -7.81 -7.89
N MET A 201 -13.99 -7.65 -6.70
CA MET A 201 -14.13 -8.66 -5.64
C MET A 201 -15.59 -8.90 -5.27
N LEU A 202 -16.30 -7.83 -4.96
CA LEU A 202 -17.69 -7.90 -4.49
C LEU A 202 -18.64 -8.34 -5.59
N LEU A 203 -18.47 -7.86 -6.83
CA LEU A 203 -19.36 -8.23 -7.94
C LEU A 203 -19.11 -9.64 -8.50
N ASN A 204 -17.97 -10.25 -8.18
CA ASN A 204 -17.65 -11.63 -8.56
C ASN A 204 -17.65 -12.60 -7.35
N THR A 205 -18.28 -12.24 -6.23
CA THR A 205 -18.32 -13.08 -5.02
C THR A 205 -18.74 -14.50 -5.32
N GLY A 206 -19.85 -14.69 -6.04
CA GLY A 206 -20.33 -16.03 -6.39
C GLY A 206 -19.35 -16.82 -7.25
N TRP A 207 -18.58 -16.16 -8.12
CA TRP A 207 -17.56 -16.82 -8.94
C TRP A 207 -16.33 -17.21 -8.10
N ILE A 208 -15.88 -16.32 -7.22
CA ILE A 208 -14.75 -16.56 -6.29
C ILE A 208 -15.07 -17.75 -5.35
N GLU A 209 -16.25 -17.75 -4.74
CA GLU A 209 -16.65 -18.76 -3.76
C GLU A 209 -17.00 -20.12 -4.39
N SER A 210 -17.43 -20.14 -5.65
CA SER A 210 -17.78 -21.38 -6.33
C SER A 210 -16.62 -22.36 -6.45
N LYS A 211 -15.38 -21.87 -6.52
CA LYS A 211 -14.12 -22.64 -6.62
C LYS A 211 -14.06 -23.65 -7.79
N VAL A 212 -15.06 -23.62 -8.67
CA VAL A 212 -15.19 -24.57 -9.79
C VAL A 212 -14.25 -24.20 -10.93
N HIS A 213 -14.16 -22.91 -11.23
CA HIS A 213 -13.33 -22.38 -12.30
C HIS A 213 -12.49 -21.21 -11.82
N ARG A 214 -11.20 -21.24 -12.14
CA ARG A 214 -10.30 -20.09 -11.96
C ARG A 214 -10.57 -19.07 -13.05
N PHE A 215 -10.38 -17.80 -12.71
CA PHE A 215 -10.45 -16.71 -13.66
C PHE A 215 -9.38 -15.66 -13.35
N ASN A 216 -9.00 -14.92 -14.37
CA ASN A 216 -8.08 -13.79 -14.21
C ASN A 216 -8.82 -12.60 -13.64
N PHE A 217 -8.35 -12.10 -12.50
CA PHE A 217 -9.05 -11.09 -11.71
C PHE A 217 -9.40 -9.83 -12.51
N TYR A 218 -8.42 -9.26 -13.21
CA TYR A 218 -8.65 -8.04 -13.97
C TYR A 218 -9.22 -8.30 -15.36
N ARG A 219 -8.81 -9.39 -16.01
CA ARG A 219 -9.20 -9.69 -17.37
C ARG A 219 -10.63 -10.21 -17.46
N ASP A 220 -10.96 -11.20 -16.66
CA ASP A 220 -12.26 -11.87 -16.73
C ASP A 220 -13.26 -11.24 -15.74
N GLY A 221 -12.77 -10.80 -14.57
CA GLY A 221 -13.59 -10.22 -13.50
C GLY A 221 -14.03 -8.78 -13.73
N ILE A 222 -13.38 -8.02 -14.63
CA ILE A 222 -13.76 -6.64 -14.94
C ILE A 222 -14.36 -6.57 -16.34
N THR A 223 -15.68 -6.74 -16.40
CA THR A 223 -16.49 -6.53 -17.61
C THR A 223 -16.69 -5.03 -17.88
N PRO A 224 -17.19 -4.61 -19.07
CA PRO A 224 -17.48 -3.20 -19.34
C PRO A 224 -18.36 -2.52 -18.28
N ARG A 225 -19.36 -3.23 -17.72
CA ARG A 225 -20.23 -2.66 -16.66
C ARG A 225 -19.50 -2.53 -15.32
N VAL A 226 -18.64 -3.48 -14.98
CA VAL A 226 -17.78 -3.39 -13.77
C VAL A 226 -16.79 -2.25 -13.92
N ALA A 227 -16.19 -2.09 -15.11
CA ALA A 227 -15.30 -0.98 -15.42
C ALA A 227 -15.99 0.38 -15.25
N SER A 228 -17.21 0.53 -15.75
CA SER A 228 -17.98 1.78 -15.60
C SER A 228 -18.26 2.12 -14.12
N LEU A 229 -18.51 1.12 -13.28
CA LEU A 229 -18.69 1.36 -11.84
C LEU A 229 -17.37 1.77 -11.17
N ILE A 230 -16.25 1.18 -11.59
CA ILE A 230 -14.90 1.58 -11.14
C ILE A 230 -14.61 3.03 -11.55
N GLU A 231 -14.96 3.43 -12.76
CA GLU A 231 -14.83 4.82 -13.24
C GLU A 231 -15.66 5.80 -12.40
N SER A 232 -16.83 5.40 -11.93
CA SER A 232 -17.67 6.23 -11.05
C SER A 232 -17.00 6.45 -9.69
N ILE A 233 -16.41 5.41 -9.09
CA ILE A 233 -15.63 5.52 -7.85
C ILE A 233 -14.40 6.42 -8.06
N ASP A 234 -13.72 6.28 -9.19
CA ASP A 234 -12.57 7.09 -9.54
C ASP A 234 -12.93 8.57 -9.70
N ALA A 235 -14.07 8.86 -10.33
CA ALA A 235 -14.60 10.22 -10.47
C ALA A 235 -14.93 10.86 -9.11
N GLU A 236 -15.56 10.11 -8.19
CA GLU A 236 -15.82 10.58 -6.83
C GLU A 236 -14.51 10.87 -6.09
N ARG A 237 -13.50 9.98 -6.14
CA ARG A 237 -12.17 10.17 -5.58
C ARG A 237 -11.47 11.43 -6.12
N CYS A 238 -11.49 11.61 -7.43
CA CYS A 238 -10.90 12.79 -8.08
C CYS A 238 -11.64 14.08 -7.69
N SER A 239 -12.96 14.04 -7.53
CA SER A 239 -13.74 15.19 -7.11
C SER A 239 -13.38 15.67 -5.69
N ILE A 240 -13.09 14.73 -4.78
CA ILE A 240 -12.62 15.05 -3.43
C ILE A 240 -11.27 15.78 -3.49
N ALA A 241 -10.30 15.22 -4.23
CA ALA A 241 -8.98 15.84 -4.38
C ALA A 241 -9.07 17.26 -4.99
N LYS A 242 -9.90 17.43 -6.02
CA LYS A 242 -10.15 18.72 -6.66
C LYS A 242 -10.77 19.75 -5.71
N LYS A 243 -11.67 19.32 -4.83
CA LYS A 243 -12.26 20.20 -3.80
C LYS A 243 -11.20 20.66 -2.78
N LEU A 244 -10.13 19.89 -2.63
CA LEU A 244 -8.98 20.20 -1.77
C LEU A 244 -7.83 20.85 -2.58
N ASP A 245 -8.15 21.50 -3.69
CA ASP A 245 -7.21 22.19 -4.58
C ASP A 245 -6.00 21.33 -5.00
N THR A 246 -6.20 20.01 -5.15
CA THR A 246 -5.15 19.07 -5.50
C THR A 246 -5.56 18.22 -6.71
N ASP A 247 -4.70 18.20 -7.72
CA ASP A 247 -4.88 17.33 -8.88
C ASP A 247 -4.24 15.97 -8.65
N ILE A 248 -5.01 14.92 -8.86
CA ILE A 248 -4.53 13.53 -8.82
C ILE A 248 -4.82 12.85 -10.16
N PHE A 249 -4.03 11.82 -10.49
CA PHE A 249 -4.29 11.05 -11.70
C PHE A 249 -5.62 10.29 -11.61
N THR A 250 -6.40 10.37 -12.69
CA THR A 250 -7.49 9.41 -12.90
C THR A 250 -6.90 8.01 -13.08
N ILE A 251 -7.73 6.97 -12.95
CA ILE A 251 -7.30 5.60 -13.20
C ILE A 251 -6.72 5.41 -14.61
N HIS A 252 -7.28 6.08 -15.62
CA HIS A 252 -6.78 6.06 -17.00
C HIS A 252 -5.39 6.68 -17.12
N GLN A 253 -5.21 7.87 -16.57
CA GLN A 253 -3.92 8.55 -16.53
C GLN A 253 -2.87 7.75 -15.77
N TRP A 254 -3.27 7.11 -14.67
CA TRP A 254 -2.38 6.29 -13.88
C TRP A 254 -1.93 5.03 -14.62
N LEU A 255 -2.84 4.30 -15.29
CA LEU A 255 -2.51 3.14 -16.13
C LEU A 255 -1.57 3.52 -17.28
N ASN A 256 -1.82 4.65 -17.92
CA ASN A 256 -0.95 5.17 -18.98
C ASN A 256 0.45 5.49 -18.43
N LYS A 257 0.53 6.25 -17.31
CA LYS A 257 1.80 6.66 -16.71
C LYS A 257 2.63 5.48 -16.21
N MET A 258 2.00 4.50 -15.56
CA MET A 258 2.72 3.40 -14.89
C MET A 258 3.03 2.22 -15.80
N TYR A 259 2.21 1.99 -16.82
CA TYR A 259 2.33 0.81 -17.68
C TYR A 259 2.43 1.15 -19.18
N GLY A 260 2.35 2.41 -19.55
CA GLY A 260 2.39 2.84 -20.97
C GLY A 260 1.14 2.43 -21.76
N THR A 261 0.06 2.00 -21.09
CA THR A 261 -1.18 1.57 -21.76
C THR A 261 -1.83 2.77 -22.46
N PRO A 262 -2.13 2.70 -23.77
CA PRO A 262 -2.79 3.80 -24.48
C PRO A 262 -4.15 4.14 -23.86
N ILE A 263 -4.45 5.44 -23.74
CA ILE A 263 -5.70 5.91 -23.14
C ILE A 263 -6.89 5.55 -24.03
N SER A 264 -7.85 4.80 -23.47
CA SER A 264 -9.14 4.41 -24.05
C SER A 264 -10.16 4.21 -22.94
N ASP A 265 -11.27 3.52 -23.19
CA ASP A 265 -12.17 3.09 -22.09
C ASP A 265 -11.44 2.16 -21.11
N LEU A 266 -11.82 2.20 -19.84
CA LEU A 266 -11.11 1.49 -18.79
C LEU A 266 -11.05 -0.03 -19.02
N HIS A 267 -12.14 -0.62 -19.50
CA HIS A 267 -12.17 -2.06 -19.80
C HIS A 267 -11.07 -2.41 -20.82
N SER A 268 -11.02 -1.71 -21.96
CA SER A 268 -10.00 -1.92 -22.98
C SER A 268 -8.58 -1.71 -22.47
N MET A 269 -8.37 -0.68 -21.62
CA MET A 269 -7.07 -0.43 -21.02
C MET A 269 -6.62 -1.60 -20.13
N LEU A 270 -7.51 -2.13 -19.29
CA LEU A 270 -7.20 -3.25 -18.40
C LEU A 270 -6.91 -4.53 -19.19
N GLN A 271 -7.64 -4.77 -20.30
CA GLN A 271 -7.37 -5.89 -21.21
C GLN A 271 -6.00 -5.80 -21.89
N GLN A 272 -5.48 -4.59 -22.14
CA GLN A 272 -4.19 -4.35 -22.80
C GLN A 272 -3.02 -4.26 -21.83
N THR A 273 -3.26 -4.02 -20.53
CA THR A 273 -2.20 -3.85 -19.54
C THR A 273 -1.50 -5.19 -19.24
N ALA A 274 -0.29 -5.38 -19.77
CA ALA A 274 0.45 -6.63 -19.67
C ALA A 274 0.63 -7.13 -18.23
N ALA A 275 0.85 -6.21 -17.27
CA ALA A 275 1.02 -6.53 -15.86
C ALA A 275 -0.22 -7.20 -15.21
N TYR A 276 -1.39 -7.12 -15.85
CA TYR A 276 -2.66 -7.65 -15.32
C TYR A 276 -3.15 -8.93 -15.99
N GLN A 277 -2.44 -9.41 -17.03
CA GLN A 277 -2.88 -10.53 -17.87
C GLN A 277 -2.95 -11.87 -17.14
N CYS A 278 -2.09 -12.08 -16.15
CA CYS A 278 -1.92 -13.36 -15.46
C CYS A 278 -2.16 -13.27 -13.95
N ILE A 279 -2.97 -12.32 -13.49
CA ILE A 279 -3.31 -12.20 -12.06
C ILE A 279 -4.59 -12.98 -11.79
N ASP A 280 -4.44 -14.12 -11.14
CA ASP A 280 -5.55 -14.95 -10.71
C ASP A 280 -6.43 -14.23 -9.68
N ALA A 281 -7.73 -14.50 -9.74
CA ALA A 281 -8.66 -14.11 -8.70
C ALA A 281 -8.29 -14.77 -7.35
N PRO A 282 -8.56 -14.09 -6.22
CA PRO A 282 -8.43 -14.70 -4.90
C PRO A 282 -9.25 -15.99 -4.76
N TRP A 283 -8.86 -16.85 -3.82
CA TRP A 283 -9.56 -18.12 -3.55
C TRP A 283 -10.80 -17.97 -2.67
N ASP A 284 -10.91 -16.87 -1.94
CA ASP A 284 -12.01 -16.57 -1.04
C ASP A 284 -12.14 -15.07 -0.83
N MET A 285 -13.20 -14.68 -0.13
CA MET A 285 -13.48 -13.28 0.18
C MET A 285 -12.66 -12.72 1.34
N SER A 286 -11.92 -13.55 2.09
CA SER A 286 -11.04 -13.12 3.20
C SER A 286 -9.75 -12.47 2.72
N HIS A 287 -9.74 -11.93 1.51
CA HIS A 287 -8.56 -11.38 0.86
C HIS A 287 -8.34 -9.92 1.22
N ARG A 288 -7.06 -9.47 1.14
CA ARG A 288 -6.67 -8.09 1.40
C ARG A 288 -7.36 -7.05 0.51
N TYR A 289 -7.82 -7.44 -0.68
CA TYR A 289 -8.59 -6.57 -1.58
C TYR A 289 -9.92 -6.10 -0.97
N ILE A 290 -10.36 -6.75 0.09
CA ILE A 290 -11.50 -6.32 0.90
C ILE A 290 -11.02 -5.84 2.27
N TYR A 291 -10.37 -6.71 3.06
CA TYR A 291 -10.04 -6.43 4.46
C TYR A 291 -8.91 -5.41 4.67
N GLU A 292 -8.24 -4.97 3.60
CA GLU A 292 -7.33 -3.83 3.64
C GLU A 292 -7.90 -2.63 2.88
N ASP A 293 -8.37 -2.85 1.63
CA ASP A 293 -8.73 -1.75 0.74
C ASP A 293 -10.07 -1.09 1.10
N VAL A 294 -11.04 -1.83 1.66
CA VAL A 294 -12.27 -1.21 2.17
C VAL A 294 -11.99 -0.36 3.41
N PRO A 295 -11.43 -0.90 4.53
CA PRO A 295 -11.27 -0.13 5.76
C PRO A 295 -10.15 0.93 5.70
N CYS A 296 -9.13 0.76 4.85
CA CYS A 296 -8.00 1.69 4.74
C CYS A 296 -7.99 2.52 3.44
N GLY A 297 -8.96 2.32 2.57
CA GLY A 297 -9.12 3.02 1.30
C GLY A 297 -10.50 3.67 1.16
N LEU A 298 -11.55 2.87 0.91
CA LEU A 298 -12.90 3.39 0.67
C LEU A 298 -13.48 4.13 1.88
N VAL A 299 -13.42 3.53 3.08
CA VAL A 299 -13.97 4.12 4.31
C VAL A 299 -13.36 5.49 4.63
N PRO A 300 -12.02 5.65 4.72
CA PRO A 300 -11.45 6.97 4.97
C PRO A 300 -11.68 7.96 3.81
N THR A 301 -11.83 7.49 2.56
CA THR A 301 -12.18 8.36 1.44
C THR A 301 -13.63 8.87 1.56
N GLU A 302 -14.59 8.00 1.91
CA GLU A 302 -15.97 8.38 2.19
C GLU A 302 -16.06 9.37 3.36
N ALA A 303 -15.33 9.10 4.44
CA ALA A 303 -15.33 9.96 5.62
C ALA A 303 -14.72 11.34 5.32
N LEU A 304 -13.65 11.39 4.51
CA LEU A 304 -13.06 12.64 4.03
C LEU A 304 -14.06 13.43 3.18
N ALA A 305 -14.76 12.78 2.27
CA ALA A 305 -15.81 13.41 1.45
C ALA A 305 -16.94 13.99 2.30
N LYS A 306 -17.43 13.24 3.28
CA LYS A 306 -18.46 13.69 4.22
C LYS A 306 -18.01 14.92 5.01
N TYR A 307 -16.75 14.97 5.44
CA TYR A 307 -16.20 16.11 6.14
C TYR A 307 -16.24 17.39 5.30
N PHE A 308 -15.98 17.29 3.99
CA PHE A 308 -16.05 18.43 3.04
C PHE A 308 -17.41 18.61 2.35
N ASN A 309 -18.46 17.91 2.82
CA ASN A 309 -19.80 17.93 2.24
C ASN A 309 -19.81 17.56 0.75
N ILE A 310 -19.08 16.52 0.38
CA ILE A 310 -19.04 15.95 -0.97
C ILE A 310 -19.80 14.62 -0.95
N GLU A 311 -20.73 14.46 -1.88
CA GLU A 311 -21.45 13.20 -2.04
C GLU A 311 -20.57 12.16 -2.75
N THR A 312 -20.59 10.94 -2.21
CA THR A 312 -19.88 9.77 -2.76
C THR A 312 -20.80 8.55 -2.79
N PRO A 313 -21.89 8.60 -3.58
CA PRO A 313 -22.90 7.54 -3.57
C PRO A 313 -22.35 6.20 -4.03
N THR A 314 -21.42 6.17 -4.98
CA THR A 314 -20.85 4.91 -5.49
C THR A 314 -19.88 4.30 -4.48
N ILE A 315 -19.01 5.10 -3.87
CA ILE A 315 -18.12 4.63 -2.79
C ILE A 315 -18.96 4.09 -1.62
N SER A 316 -20.00 4.82 -1.20
CA SER A 316 -20.90 4.39 -0.12
C SER A 316 -21.60 3.07 -0.46
N LEU A 317 -22.09 2.92 -1.69
CA LEU A 317 -22.72 1.67 -2.16
C LEU A 317 -21.77 0.46 -2.06
N ILE A 318 -20.50 0.63 -2.45
CA ILE A 318 -19.52 -0.47 -2.39
C ILE A 318 -19.18 -0.83 -0.94
N ILE A 319 -19.08 0.15 -0.04
CA ILE A 319 -18.88 -0.10 1.39
C ILE A 319 -20.09 -0.85 1.98
N ASP A 320 -21.31 -0.41 1.68
CA ASP A 320 -22.55 -1.04 2.14
C ASP A 320 -22.64 -2.49 1.63
N LEU A 321 -22.33 -2.71 0.35
CA LEU A 321 -22.29 -4.05 -0.21
C LEU A 321 -21.27 -4.95 0.49
N ALA A 322 -20.07 -4.43 0.79
CA ALA A 322 -19.07 -5.17 1.53
C ALA A 322 -19.54 -5.52 2.95
N CYS A 323 -20.16 -4.56 3.66
CA CYS A 323 -20.71 -4.81 5.00
C CYS A 323 -21.80 -5.89 4.97
N CYS A 324 -22.73 -5.81 4.01
CA CYS A 324 -23.82 -6.77 3.89
C CYS A 324 -23.36 -8.18 3.52
N LEU A 325 -22.44 -8.31 2.55
CA LEU A 325 -21.98 -9.61 2.05
C LEU A 325 -21.12 -10.36 3.08
N LEU A 326 -20.37 -9.63 3.91
CA LEU A 326 -19.36 -10.21 4.79
C LEU A 326 -19.77 -10.17 6.28
N ASP A 327 -20.97 -9.68 6.58
CA ASP A 327 -21.48 -9.49 7.95
C ASP A 327 -20.44 -8.80 8.86
N TYR A 328 -19.83 -7.71 8.33
CA TYR A 328 -18.75 -6.99 9.00
C TYR A 328 -18.88 -5.49 8.80
N ASP A 329 -18.92 -4.72 9.89
CA ASP A 329 -18.99 -3.27 9.82
C ASP A 329 -17.62 -2.65 9.50
N PHE A 330 -17.36 -2.44 8.20
CA PHE A 330 -16.13 -1.82 7.74
C PHE A 330 -15.99 -0.35 8.12
N ARG A 331 -17.10 0.39 8.32
CA ARG A 331 -17.02 1.79 8.76
C ARG A 331 -16.60 1.90 10.21
N LEU A 332 -17.11 1.04 11.07
CA LEU A 332 -16.73 1.01 12.48
C LEU A 332 -15.26 0.60 12.67
N ASN A 333 -14.78 -0.31 11.82
CA ASN A 333 -13.43 -0.89 11.90
C ASN A 333 -12.45 -0.28 10.88
N GLY A 334 -12.86 0.79 10.21
CA GLY A 334 -12.01 1.51 9.25
C GLY A 334 -11.18 2.61 9.90
N ARG A 335 -10.27 3.19 9.11
CA ARG A 335 -9.49 4.34 9.55
C ARG A 335 -10.39 5.51 9.91
N ILE A 336 -10.14 6.07 11.10
CA ILE A 336 -10.86 7.24 11.60
C ILE A 336 -10.20 8.49 11.03
N ILE A 337 -11.03 9.38 10.49
CA ILE A 337 -10.60 10.73 10.09
C ILE A 337 -10.74 11.68 11.27
N PRO A 338 -9.77 12.57 11.46
CA PRO A 338 -9.83 13.55 12.54
C PRO A 338 -10.93 14.58 12.31
N LYS A 339 -11.42 15.13 13.41
CA LYS A 339 -12.37 16.25 13.38
C LYS A 339 -11.70 17.59 13.02
N ASP A 340 -10.38 17.62 12.98
CA ASP A 340 -9.52 18.81 12.79
C ASP A 340 -8.64 18.74 11.54
N ILE A 341 -9.13 18.05 10.51
CA ILE A 341 -8.38 17.87 9.24
C ILE A 341 -8.10 19.20 8.52
N GLU A 342 -8.87 20.26 8.81
CA GLU A 342 -8.61 21.61 8.30
C GLU A 342 -7.30 22.23 8.80
N ALA A 343 -6.73 21.69 9.88
CA ALA A 343 -5.46 22.12 10.44
C ALA A 343 -4.25 21.42 9.81
N LEU A 344 -4.47 20.55 8.82
CA LEU A 344 -3.45 19.81 8.07
C LEU A 344 -3.19 20.48 6.72
#